data_07bcda07c8b2ebe0fbe3c33aab1a2b88
#
_entry.id   07bcda07c8b2ebe0fbe3c33aab1a2b88
#
_cell.length_a   1.000
_cell.length_b   1.000
_cell.length_c   1.000
_cell.angle_alpha   90.00
_cell.angle_beta   90.00
_cell.angle_gamma   90.00
#
_symmetry.space_group_name_H-M   'P 1'
#
loop_
_entity.id
_entity.type
_entity.pdbx_description
1 polymer ?
#
loop_
_entity_poly.entity_id
_entity_poly.type
_entity_poly.pdbx_seq_one_letter_code
_entity_poly.pdbx_strand_id
1 'polypeptide(L)'
;MMIRRSLLSAVLLSLCTPLWAAQKVDLDYLVRFLPESDQAEVSLTLGKGERVRSLSFNLGDKGNYSDFSADGEWSQESPERGVWQPGKGVAKLTYRVRISQPRGDADFDARMTEDWTLLRGDDLVPSAQLRQQNKTELVARLQFELPKGWRGVETGWPRIGKNKFRIDNPHRKFDRPTGWIIAGKIGTRRDKLGETDVTIAAPVGQGMRRMDILTLLTFVWKEAQAVFPRDPAKLLIVGAGDPMWRGGLSATNSYYMHADRPLVSENGTSSLVHELVHVFSRIQSRDRSDWVTEGLAEYYAIELVRRAGGLSEERYQKVREQMVDWSKPVKSLRGSSASGPVTARAVLLLQELDREIRQKTKGSTEPRSLDDVTRGLMRLDKVTTKEFIEISENVMGGASKVLDSKLLK
;
A
#
# COMPACT_ATOMS: atom_id res chain seq x y z
N MET A 1 -51.65 61.53 -22.28
CA MET A 1 -50.47 61.02 -22.95
C MET A 1 -49.98 59.84 -22.10
N MET A 2 -50.46 58.63 -22.46
CA MET A 2 -50.21 57.37 -21.67
C MET A 2 -49.08 56.58 -22.33
N ILE A 3 -47.98 56.38 -21.60
CA ILE A 3 -46.84 55.56 -22.02
C ILE A 3 -47.03 54.13 -21.48
N ARG A 4 -47.29 53.17 -22.37
CA ARG A 4 -47.35 51.73 -22.08
C ARG A 4 -45.91 51.23 -21.97
N ARG A 5 -45.56 50.72 -20.81
CA ARG A 5 -44.33 49.89 -20.60
C ARG A 5 -44.65 48.42 -20.87
N SER A 6 -44.05 47.86 -21.91
CA SER A 6 -44.09 46.44 -22.23
C SER A 6 -42.99 45.72 -21.39
N LEU A 7 -43.40 44.80 -20.53
CA LEU A 7 -42.49 43.87 -19.86
C LEU A 7 -42.20 42.69 -20.78
N LEU A 8 -40.97 42.56 -21.23
CA LEU A 8 -40.45 41.31 -21.84
C LEU A 8 -40.04 40.35 -20.72
N SER A 9 -40.80 39.27 -20.54
CA SER A 9 -40.40 38.17 -19.68
C SER A 9 -39.47 37.22 -20.46
N ALA A 10 -38.19 37.23 -20.12
CA ALA A 10 -37.22 36.27 -20.64
C ALA A 10 -37.37 34.94 -19.85
N VAL A 11 -37.89 33.91 -20.52
CA VAL A 11 -37.93 32.55 -19.99
C VAL A 11 -36.54 31.91 -20.17
N LEU A 12 -35.75 31.80 -19.08
CA LEU A 12 -34.54 31.01 -19.04
C LEU A 12 -34.93 29.52 -19.04
N LEU A 13 -34.86 28.87 -20.20
CA LEU A 13 -34.84 27.40 -20.26
C LEU A 13 -33.50 26.90 -19.69
N SER A 14 -33.50 26.45 -18.44
CA SER A 14 -32.42 25.67 -17.85
C SER A 14 -32.36 24.32 -18.56
N LEU A 15 -31.40 24.17 -19.46
CA LEU A 15 -31.00 22.84 -20.02
C LEU A 15 -30.39 22.02 -18.92
N CYS A 16 -31.20 21.31 -18.14
CA CYS A 16 -30.74 20.19 -17.30
C CYS A 16 -30.24 19.07 -18.23
N THR A 17 -28.96 19.09 -18.56
CA THR A 17 -28.32 17.90 -19.13
C THR A 17 -28.36 16.80 -18.06
N PRO A 18 -28.98 15.64 -18.31
CA PRO A 18 -28.94 14.56 -17.33
C PRO A 18 -27.49 14.15 -17.14
N LEU A 19 -26.94 14.36 -15.94
CA LEU A 19 -25.72 13.70 -15.50
C LEU A 19 -26.00 12.19 -15.49
N TRP A 20 -25.69 11.51 -16.58
CA TRP A 20 -25.84 10.06 -16.65
C TRP A 20 -24.81 9.48 -15.68
N ALA A 21 -25.29 9.02 -14.53
CA ALA A 21 -24.48 8.32 -13.54
C ALA A 21 -23.77 7.12 -14.19
N ALA A 22 -22.54 6.85 -13.75
CA ALA A 22 -21.79 5.69 -14.19
C ALA A 22 -22.61 4.42 -13.92
N GLN A 23 -22.67 3.51 -14.87
CA GLN A 23 -23.36 2.24 -14.69
C GLN A 23 -22.46 1.31 -13.88
N LYS A 24 -22.90 0.95 -12.67
CA LYS A 24 -22.21 0.01 -11.80
C LYS A 24 -22.36 -1.41 -12.33
N VAL A 25 -21.24 -2.13 -12.35
CA VAL A 25 -21.14 -3.54 -12.72
C VAL A 25 -20.42 -4.27 -11.60
N ASP A 26 -21.06 -5.28 -11.06
CA ASP A 26 -20.46 -6.12 -10.02
C ASP A 26 -19.28 -6.92 -10.60
N LEU A 27 -18.18 -6.94 -9.85
CA LEU A 27 -17.00 -7.77 -10.09
C LEU A 27 -16.72 -8.56 -8.80
N ASP A 28 -17.19 -9.80 -8.78
CA ASP A 28 -17.06 -10.66 -7.61
C ASP A 28 -15.90 -11.65 -7.80
N TYR A 29 -14.96 -11.65 -6.86
CA TYR A 29 -13.88 -12.61 -6.74
C TYR A 29 -14.27 -13.67 -5.71
N LEU A 30 -14.18 -14.94 -6.06
CA LEU A 30 -14.28 -16.07 -5.15
C LEU A 30 -12.96 -16.81 -5.14
N VAL A 31 -12.37 -17.00 -3.95
CA VAL A 31 -11.11 -17.71 -3.74
C VAL A 31 -11.36 -18.93 -2.87
N ARG A 32 -10.99 -20.11 -3.37
CA ARG A 32 -11.01 -21.37 -2.65
C ARG A 32 -9.57 -21.87 -2.49
N PHE A 33 -9.10 -22.00 -1.26
CA PHE A 33 -7.77 -22.56 -1.00
C PHE A 33 -7.78 -24.08 -1.07
N LEU A 34 -6.73 -24.66 -1.69
CA LEU A 34 -6.50 -26.10 -1.90
C LEU A 34 -5.13 -26.48 -1.30
N PRO A 35 -5.05 -26.65 0.04
CA PRO A 35 -3.76 -26.87 0.71
C PRO A 35 -3.01 -28.11 0.24
N GLU A 36 -3.73 -29.17 -0.16
CA GLU A 36 -3.17 -30.42 -0.64
C GLU A 36 -2.38 -30.28 -1.95
N SER A 37 -2.66 -29.27 -2.74
CA SER A 37 -1.97 -28.99 -4.02
C SER A 37 -1.16 -27.70 -4.03
N ASP A 38 -1.09 -26.99 -2.89
CA ASP A 38 -0.47 -25.65 -2.77
C ASP A 38 -1.03 -24.65 -3.79
N GLN A 39 -2.34 -24.70 -4.05
CA GLN A 39 -3.02 -23.86 -5.03
C GLN A 39 -4.25 -23.17 -4.45
N ALA A 40 -4.69 -22.11 -5.11
CA ALA A 40 -6.04 -21.59 -4.95
C ALA A 40 -6.78 -21.63 -6.28
N GLU A 41 -8.06 -21.98 -6.24
CA GLU A 41 -8.99 -21.75 -7.33
C GLU A 41 -9.58 -20.35 -7.19
N VAL A 42 -9.46 -19.55 -8.23
CA VAL A 42 -9.93 -18.16 -8.26
C VAL A 42 -10.98 -18.03 -9.37
N SER A 43 -12.13 -17.49 -9.01
CA SER A 43 -13.18 -17.16 -9.96
C SER A 43 -13.45 -15.66 -9.97
N LEU A 44 -13.46 -15.04 -11.15
CA LEU A 44 -13.89 -13.68 -11.39
C LEU A 44 -15.28 -13.74 -12.05
N THR A 45 -16.27 -13.07 -11.48
CA THR A 45 -17.63 -13.00 -12.04
C THR A 45 -18.00 -11.56 -12.30
N LEU A 46 -18.34 -11.24 -13.54
CA LEU A 46 -18.89 -9.95 -13.96
C LEU A 46 -20.41 -10.05 -14.02
N GLY A 47 -21.14 -9.17 -13.33
CA GLY A 47 -22.61 -9.13 -13.36
C GLY A 47 -23.20 -8.75 -14.72
N LYS A 48 -22.43 -8.07 -15.57
CA LYS A 48 -22.79 -7.65 -16.94
C LYS A 48 -21.55 -7.68 -17.83
N GLY A 49 -21.25 -8.86 -18.37
CA GLY A 49 -20.03 -9.08 -19.17
C GLY A 49 -19.96 -8.19 -20.41
N GLU A 50 -21.10 -7.91 -21.06
CA GLU A 50 -21.18 -7.04 -22.23
C GLU A 50 -20.68 -5.60 -22.00
N ARG A 51 -20.52 -5.17 -20.75
CA ARG A 51 -19.97 -3.86 -20.39
C ARG A 51 -18.45 -3.82 -20.42
N VAL A 52 -17.80 -4.99 -20.34
CA VAL A 52 -16.36 -5.18 -20.41
C VAL A 52 -16.00 -5.77 -21.76
N ARG A 53 -15.22 -5.08 -22.56
CA ARG A 53 -14.77 -5.55 -23.88
C ARG A 53 -13.69 -6.62 -23.74
N SER A 54 -12.71 -6.35 -22.90
CA SER A 54 -11.64 -7.31 -22.62
C SER A 54 -10.88 -6.98 -21.33
N LEU A 55 -10.31 -8.01 -20.73
CA LEU A 55 -9.29 -7.97 -19.69
C LEU A 55 -8.04 -8.67 -20.23
N SER A 56 -6.94 -7.91 -20.40
CA SER A 56 -5.64 -8.44 -20.82
C SER A 56 -4.74 -8.57 -19.59
N PHE A 57 -4.57 -9.80 -19.11
CA PHE A 57 -3.84 -10.15 -17.90
C PHE A 57 -2.34 -10.27 -18.14
N ASN A 58 -1.54 -9.73 -17.21
CA ASN A 58 -0.12 -10.03 -17.10
C ASN A 58 0.06 -11.22 -16.14
N LEU A 59 0.36 -12.39 -16.68
CA LEU A 59 0.51 -13.64 -15.94
C LEU A 59 1.92 -13.81 -15.33
N GLY A 60 2.86 -12.91 -15.67
CA GLY A 60 4.26 -13.00 -15.26
C GLY A 60 4.99 -14.18 -15.89
N ASP A 61 6.27 -14.33 -15.55
CA ASP A 61 7.20 -15.30 -16.13
C ASP A 61 7.27 -16.64 -15.38
N LYS A 62 6.65 -16.73 -14.18
CA LYS A 62 6.80 -17.88 -13.26
C LYS A 62 5.88 -19.06 -13.55
N GLY A 63 4.93 -18.94 -14.49
CA GLY A 63 3.95 -19.99 -14.78
C GLY A 63 3.06 -20.36 -13.59
N ASN A 64 2.73 -19.39 -12.73
CA ASN A 64 1.98 -19.63 -11.50
C ASN A 64 0.48 -19.86 -11.75
N TYR A 65 -0.05 -19.48 -12.92
CA TYR A 65 -1.47 -19.55 -13.27
C TYR A 65 -1.74 -20.63 -14.29
N SER A 66 -2.77 -21.46 -14.06
CA SER A 66 -3.14 -22.59 -14.90
C SER A 66 -4.66 -22.82 -14.94
N ASP A 67 -5.09 -23.80 -15.73
CA ASP A 67 -6.46 -24.33 -15.77
C ASP A 67 -7.54 -23.27 -16.03
N PHE A 68 -7.27 -22.37 -16.98
CA PHE A 68 -8.21 -21.31 -17.35
C PHE A 68 -9.49 -21.87 -17.99
N SER A 69 -10.65 -21.45 -17.49
CA SER A 69 -11.97 -21.73 -18.05
C SER A 69 -12.80 -20.45 -17.99
N ALA A 70 -13.48 -20.09 -19.08
CA ALA A 70 -14.16 -18.81 -19.20
C ALA A 70 -15.51 -18.90 -19.92
N ASP A 71 -16.46 -18.10 -19.46
CA ASP A 71 -17.63 -17.72 -20.27
C ASP A 71 -17.20 -16.60 -21.23
N GLY A 72 -17.50 -16.77 -22.50
CA GLY A 72 -16.94 -15.94 -23.58
C GLY A 72 -15.66 -16.54 -24.15
N GLU A 73 -14.72 -15.69 -24.56
CA GLU A 73 -13.48 -16.13 -25.20
C GLU A 73 -12.28 -15.92 -24.27
N TRP A 74 -11.50 -16.97 -24.08
CA TRP A 74 -10.17 -16.89 -23.47
C TRP A 74 -9.10 -17.25 -24.49
N SER A 75 -8.12 -16.38 -24.64
CA SER A 75 -6.94 -16.65 -25.47
C SER A 75 -5.67 -16.39 -24.72
N GLN A 76 -4.73 -17.32 -24.74
CA GLN A 76 -3.40 -17.14 -24.18
C GLN A 76 -2.45 -16.73 -25.31
N GLU A 77 -2.12 -15.44 -25.37
CA GLU A 77 -1.26 -14.86 -26.43
C GLU A 77 0.21 -15.23 -26.26
N SER A 78 0.64 -15.42 -25.01
CA SER A 78 1.98 -15.90 -24.64
C SER A 78 1.93 -16.55 -23.24
N PRO A 79 3.00 -17.22 -22.76
CA PRO A 79 3.06 -17.71 -21.38
C PRO A 79 2.79 -16.62 -20.35
N GLU A 80 3.14 -15.37 -20.64
CA GLU A 80 3.03 -14.24 -19.74
C GLU A 80 1.74 -13.41 -19.93
N ARG A 81 0.95 -13.71 -20.97
CA ARG A 81 -0.19 -12.89 -21.33
C ARG A 81 -1.42 -13.68 -21.75
N GLY A 82 -2.54 -13.45 -21.04
CA GLY A 82 -3.84 -13.99 -21.38
C GLY A 82 -4.88 -12.88 -21.57
N VAL A 83 -5.83 -13.08 -22.48
CA VAL A 83 -6.89 -12.12 -22.77
C VAL A 83 -8.25 -12.82 -22.60
N TRP A 84 -9.10 -12.23 -21.77
CA TRP A 84 -10.49 -12.63 -21.62
C TRP A 84 -11.43 -11.60 -22.24
N GLN A 85 -12.30 -12.07 -23.14
CA GLN A 85 -13.42 -11.31 -23.70
C GLN A 85 -14.72 -11.91 -23.13
N PRO A 86 -15.34 -11.25 -22.11
CA PRO A 86 -16.50 -11.80 -21.43
C PRO A 86 -17.70 -11.97 -22.36
N GLY A 87 -18.48 -13.01 -22.13
CA GLY A 87 -19.77 -13.20 -22.75
C GLY A 87 -20.82 -12.17 -22.30
N LYS A 88 -22.03 -12.21 -22.88
CA LYS A 88 -23.14 -11.36 -22.47
C LYS A 88 -23.76 -11.86 -21.15
N GLY A 89 -24.34 -10.94 -20.38
CA GLY A 89 -24.95 -11.24 -19.10
C GLY A 89 -23.91 -11.50 -17.99
N VAL A 90 -24.19 -12.43 -17.10
CA VAL A 90 -23.22 -12.86 -16.09
C VAL A 90 -22.13 -13.68 -16.79
N ALA A 91 -20.88 -13.26 -16.64
CA ALA A 91 -19.73 -13.92 -17.25
C ALA A 91 -18.67 -14.25 -16.21
N LYS A 92 -18.10 -15.45 -16.26
CA LYS A 92 -17.17 -15.99 -15.28
C LYS A 92 -15.86 -16.42 -15.96
N LEU A 93 -14.73 -16.09 -15.32
CA LEU A 93 -13.41 -16.62 -15.59
C LEU A 93 -12.93 -17.37 -14.34
N THR A 94 -12.48 -18.60 -14.50
CA THR A 94 -11.90 -19.42 -13.42
C THR A 94 -10.51 -19.86 -13.80
N TYR A 95 -9.59 -19.91 -12.84
CA TYR A 95 -8.24 -20.44 -13.01
C TYR A 95 -7.69 -20.95 -11.68
N ARG A 96 -6.55 -21.63 -11.72
CA ARG A 96 -5.76 -22.01 -10.55
C ARG A 96 -4.49 -21.19 -10.47
N VAL A 97 -4.07 -20.92 -9.24
CA VAL A 97 -2.81 -20.20 -8.97
C VAL A 97 -2.04 -20.90 -7.87
N ARG A 98 -0.72 -21.06 -8.08
CA ARG A 98 0.19 -21.56 -7.05
C ARG A 98 0.37 -20.50 -5.96
N ILE A 99 0.33 -20.90 -4.69
CA ILE A 99 0.39 -19.99 -3.56
C ILE A 99 1.81 -19.81 -3.04
N SER A 100 2.50 -20.89 -2.70
CA SER A 100 3.85 -20.76 -2.12
C SER A 100 4.83 -20.19 -3.13
N GLN A 101 5.54 -19.16 -2.72
CA GLN A 101 6.55 -18.44 -3.50
C GLN A 101 7.90 -18.58 -2.80
N PRO A 102 8.75 -19.52 -3.21
CA PRO A 102 10.11 -19.64 -2.67
C PRO A 102 10.94 -18.38 -2.90
N ARG A 103 11.76 -18.03 -1.91
CA ARG A 103 12.74 -16.96 -1.96
C ARG A 103 14.13 -17.52 -1.66
N GLY A 104 14.93 -17.71 -2.69
CA GLY A 104 16.18 -18.46 -2.55
C GLY A 104 15.94 -19.93 -2.16
N ASP A 105 16.87 -20.51 -1.40
CA ASP A 105 16.88 -21.94 -1.11
C ASP A 105 16.08 -22.34 0.16
N ALA A 106 15.82 -21.40 1.05
CA ALA A 106 15.27 -21.71 2.38
C ALA A 106 14.04 -20.91 2.80
N ASP A 107 13.82 -19.72 2.23
CA ASP A 107 12.79 -18.80 2.65
C ASP A 107 11.58 -18.77 1.70
N PHE A 108 10.48 -18.15 2.16
CA PHE A 108 9.27 -17.95 1.37
C PHE A 108 8.80 -16.49 1.44
N ASP A 109 8.41 -15.94 0.29
CA ASP A 109 7.69 -14.64 0.20
C ASP A 109 6.18 -14.83 0.42
N ALA A 110 5.65 -15.99 0.07
CA ALA A 110 4.29 -16.45 0.34
C ALA A 110 4.31 -17.94 0.62
N ARG A 111 3.44 -18.42 1.50
CA ARG A 111 3.40 -19.84 1.87
C ARG A 111 2.00 -20.32 2.17
N MET A 112 1.69 -21.55 1.75
CA MET A 112 0.53 -22.30 2.20
C MET A 112 0.98 -23.60 2.89
N THR A 113 0.25 -23.96 3.93
CA THR A 113 0.40 -25.21 4.69
C THR A 113 -0.98 -25.84 4.85
N GLU A 114 -1.08 -27.00 5.46
CA GLU A 114 -2.37 -27.61 5.80
C GLU A 114 -3.22 -26.71 6.73
N ASP A 115 -2.57 -25.91 7.58
CA ASP A 115 -3.23 -25.15 8.63
C ASP A 115 -3.44 -23.67 8.33
N TRP A 116 -2.65 -23.10 7.43
CA TRP A 116 -2.71 -21.66 7.15
C TRP A 116 -2.07 -21.30 5.82
N THR A 117 -2.38 -20.09 5.35
CA THR A 117 -1.69 -19.44 4.23
C THR A 117 -1.43 -17.98 4.52
N LEU A 118 -0.30 -17.48 4.05
CA LEU A 118 0.10 -16.07 4.05
C LEU A 118 0.65 -15.72 2.68
N LEU A 119 0.01 -14.75 2.01
CA LEU A 119 0.29 -14.42 0.61
C LEU A 119 -0.10 -12.98 0.29
N ARG A 120 0.25 -12.52 -0.90
CA ARG A 120 -0.21 -11.23 -1.44
C ARG A 120 -1.41 -11.43 -2.36
N GLY A 121 -2.41 -10.59 -2.23
CA GLY A 121 -3.56 -10.56 -3.14
C GLY A 121 -3.14 -10.23 -4.58
N ASP A 122 -2.02 -9.52 -4.74
CA ASP A 122 -1.38 -9.22 -6.02
C ASP A 122 -1.02 -10.50 -6.81
N ASP A 123 -0.70 -11.57 -6.09
CA ASP A 123 -0.33 -12.87 -6.68
C ASP A 123 -1.56 -13.78 -6.92
N LEU A 124 -2.67 -13.54 -6.20
CA LEU A 124 -3.94 -14.27 -6.45
C LEU A 124 -4.59 -13.86 -7.75
N VAL A 125 -4.64 -12.54 -8.01
CA VAL A 125 -5.27 -11.99 -9.22
C VAL A 125 -4.24 -11.16 -9.96
N PRO A 126 -3.82 -11.58 -11.16
CA PRO A 126 -2.83 -10.87 -11.94
C PRO A 126 -3.35 -9.49 -12.36
N SER A 127 -2.44 -8.55 -12.57
CA SER A 127 -2.81 -7.24 -13.11
C SER A 127 -3.38 -7.37 -14.50
N ALA A 128 -4.35 -6.52 -14.85
CA ALA A 128 -4.95 -6.54 -16.18
C ALA A 128 -5.17 -5.13 -16.73
N GLN A 129 -5.03 -5.01 -18.05
CA GLN A 129 -5.51 -3.86 -18.79
C GLN A 129 -7.00 -4.05 -19.08
N LEU A 130 -7.81 -3.16 -18.53
CA LEU A 130 -9.26 -3.17 -18.70
C LEU A 130 -9.66 -2.33 -19.92
N ARG A 131 -10.40 -2.93 -20.87
CA ARG A 131 -11.14 -2.22 -21.91
C ARG A 131 -12.64 -2.39 -21.66
N GLN A 132 -13.34 -1.29 -21.41
CA GLN A 132 -14.77 -1.30 -21.05
C GLN A 132 -15.55 -0.25 -21.83
N GLN A 133 -16.86 -0.34 -21.79
CA GLN A 133 -17.75 0.68 -22.34
C GLN A 133 -17.67 1.97 -21.51
N ASN A 134 -17.91 3.11 -22.16
CA ASN A 134 -17.92 4.39 -21.49
C ASN A 134 -18.93 4.41 -20.34
N LYS A 135 -18.59 5.15 -19.27
CA LYS A 135 -19.44 5.28 -18.06
C LYS A 135 -19.73 3.94 -17.36
N THR A 136 -18.82 2.98 -17.42
CA THR A 136 -18.85 1.75 -16.62
C THR A 136 -17.96 1.92 -15.41
N GLU A 137 -18.47 1.55 -14.24
CA GLU A 137 -17.74 1.51 -12.96
C GLU A 137 -17.82 0.08 -12.40
N LEU A 138 -16.68 -0.56 -12.19
CA LEU A 138 -16.63 -1.88 -11.56
C LEU A 138 -16.76 -1.73 -10.04
N VAL A 139 -17.61 -2.55 -9.42
CA VAL A 139 -17.74 -2.62 -7.94
C VAL A 139 -17.22 -3.98 -7.51
N ALA A 140 -16.00 -3.99 -6.97
CA ALA A 140 -15.28 -5.21 -6.68
C ALA A 140 -15.50 -5.72 -5.25
N ARG A 141 -15.73 -7.04 -5.12
CA ARG A 141 -15.85 -7.75 -3.85
C ARG A 141 -15.00 -9.01 -3.87
N LEU A 142 -14.44 -9.36 -2.73
CA LEU A 142 -13.62 -10.56 -2.55
C LEU A 142 -14.26 -11.45 -1.49
N GLN A 143 -14.46 -12.71 -1.81
CA GLN A 143 -15.01 -13.72 -0.90
C GLN A 143 -14.10 -14.93 -0.85
N PHE A 144 -14.00 -15.55 0.32
CA PHE A 144 -13.20 -16.76 0.53
C PHE A 144 -14.08 -17.94 0.97
N GLU A 145 -13.84 -19.09 0.35
CA GLU A 145 -14.23 -20.39 0.85
C GLU A 145 -13.03 -21.05 1.52
N LEU A 146 -13.15 -21.25 2.83
CA LEU A 146 -12.05 -21.78 3.63
C LEU A 146 -12.11 -23.31 3.70
N PRO A 147 -10.96 -24.01 3.64
CA PRO A 147 -10.88 -25.45 3.85
C PRO A 147 -11.41 -25.86 5.23
N LYS A 148 -11.80 -27.12 5.36
CA LYS A 148 -12.24 -27.68 6.65
C LYS A 148 -11.15 -27.49 7.72
N GLY A 149 -11.55 -26.97 8.88
CA GLY A 149 -10.63 -26.68 9.98
C GLY A 149 -10.01 -25.29 9.99
N TRP A 150 -10.05 -24.57 8.87
CA TRP A 150 -9.65 -23.17 8.85
C TRP A 150 -10.71 -22.27 9.47
N ARG A 151 -10.29 -21.31 10.30
CA ARG A 151 -11.21 -20.53 11.17
C ARG A 151 -11.40 -19.09 10.77
N GLY A 152 -10.49 -18.51 9.97
CA GLY A 152 -10.56 -17.11 9.62
C GLY A 152 -9.74 -16.74 8.41
N VAL A 153 -10.04 -15.56 7.88
CA VAL A 153 -9.28 -14.88 6.83
C VAL A 153 -9.28 -13.38 7.13
N GLU A 154 -8.13 -12.74 6.94
CA GLU A 154 -7.96 -11.28 7.05
C GLU A 154 -7.27 -10.73 5.82
N THR A 155 -7.68 -9.51 5.44
CA THR A 155 -7.14 -8.72 4.35
C THR A 155 -7.04 -7.25 4.76
N GLY A 156 -6.27 -6.46 4.03
CA GLY A 156 -6.25 -5.00 4.18
C GLY A 156 -7.52 -4.28 3.68
N TRP A 157 -8.54 -5.02 3.27
CA TRP A 157 -9.80 -4.47 2.75
C TRP A 157 -10.92 -4.51 3.80
N PRO A 158 -11.85 -3.53 3.79
CA PRO A 158 -12.98 -3.52 4.70
C PRO A 158 -13.83 -4.77 4.59
N ARG A 159 -14.16 -5.37 5.73
CA ARG A 159 -15.03 -6.55 5.83
C ARG A 159 -16.49 -6.14 5.67
N ILE A 160 -17.23 -6.80 4.77
CA ILE A 160 -18.65 -6.56 4.52
C ILE A 160 -19.53 -7.78 4.79
N GLY A 161 -18.94 -8.88 5.26
CA GLY A 161 -19.65 -10.11 5.61
C GLY A 161 -18.70 -11.19 6.09
N LYS A 162 -19.23 -12.39 6.36
CA LYS A 162 -18.40 -13.55 6.72
C LYS A 162 -17.48 -13.88 5.55
N ASN A 163 -16.15 -13.77 5.76
CA ASN A 163 -15.12 -14.01 4.75
C ASN A 163 -15.31 -13.18 3.45
N LYS A 164 -16.02 -12.04 3.54
CA LYS A 164 -16.31 -11.17 2.39
C LYS A 164 -15.81 -9.76 2.65
N PHE A 165 -15.15 -9.18 1.64
CA PHE A 165 -14.47 -7.89 1.72
C PHE A 165 -14.83 -7.03 0.51
N ARG A 166 -14.87 -5.71 0.70
CA ARG A 166 -15.03 -4.74 -0.39
C ARG A 166 -13.65 -4.29 -0.85
N ILE A 167 -13.38 -4.41 -2.14
CA ILE A 167 -12.19 -3.83 -2.75
C ILE A 167 -12.58 -2.44 -3.26
N ASP A 168 -11.82 -1.45 -2.89
CA ASP A 168 -12.03 -0.06 -3.27
C ASP A 168 -10.67 0.62 -3.47
N ASN A 169 -10.22 0.66 -4.72
CA ASN A 169 -8.96 1.27 -5.07
C ASN A 169 -9.19 2.38 -6.09
N PRO A 170 -9.42 3.63 -5.64
CA PRO A 170 -9.83 4.74 -6.50
C PRO A 170 -8.82 5.09 -7.60
N HIS A 171 -7.58 4.65 -7.47
CA HIS A 171 -6.51 4.92 -8.44
C HIS A 171 -6.37 3.84 -9.52
N ARG A 172 -7.19 2.78 -9.51
CA ARG A 172 -7.13 1.68 -10.49
C ARG A 172 -8.46 1.51 -11.22
N LYS A 173 -8.39 1.35 -12.54
CA LYS A 173 -9.58 1.04 -13.37
C LYS A 173 -10.04 -0.40 -13.18
N PHE A 174 -9.11 -1.33 -12.96
CA PHE A 174 -9.38 -2.73 -12.66
C PHE A 174 -9.09 -2.97 -11.18
N ASP A 175 -10.14 -2.99 -10.38
CA ASP A 175 -10.07 -3.27 -8.95
C ASP A 175 -9.87 -4.75 -8.71
N ARG A 176 -8.70 -5.12 -8.25
CA ARG A 176 -8.32 -6.47 -7.90
C ARG A 176 -7.83 -6.55 -6.45
N PRO A 177 -7.90 -7.72 -5.81
CA PRO A 177 -7.26 -7.92 -4.52
C PRO A 177 -5.78 -7.53 -4.59
N THR A 178 -5.33 -6.71 -3.67
CA THR A 178 -3.94 -6.33 -3.48
C THR A 178 -3.64 -6.29 -1.99
N GLY A 179 -2.36 -6.28 -1.63
CA GLY A 179 -1.94 -6.28 -0.25
C GLY A 179 -1.91 -7.69 0.36
N TRP A 180 -1.55 -7.75 1.64
CA TRP A 180 -1.39 -9.01 2.34
C TRP A 180 -2.72 -9.67 2.69
N ILE A 181 -2.75 -10.98 2.59
CA ILE A 181 -3.87 -11.85 2.95
C ILE A 181 -3.33 -12.96 3.84
N ILE A 182 -4.03 -13.24 4.93
CA ILE A 182 -3.74 -14.37 5.81
C ILE A 182 -5.02 -15.15 6.06
N ALA A 183 -4.98 -16.48 5.95
CA ALA A 183 -6.12 -17.34 6.22
C ALA A 183 -5.68 -18.64 6.93
N GLY A 184 -6.63 -19.30 7.62
CA GLY A 184 -6.39 -20.57 8.27
C GLY A 184 -6.67 -20.58 9.76
N LYS A 185 -5.90 -21.37 10.52
CA LYS A 185 -5.87 -21.37 12.00
C LYS A 185 -5.06 -20.18 12.48
N ILE A 186 -5.65 -19.00 12.41
CA ILE A 186 -5.02 -17.71 12.73
C ILE A 186 -5.50 -17.15 14.06
N GLY A 187 -4.60 -16.46 14.76
CA GLY A 187 -4.91 -15.60 15.90
C GLY A 187 -4.89 -14.14 15.49
N THR A 188 -5.86 -13.36 15.96
CA THR A 188 -6.00 -11.94 15.62
C THR A 188 -6.09 -11.05 16.86
N ARG A 189 -5.57 -9.83 16.75
CA ARG A 189 -5.92 -8.69 17.62
C ARG A 189 -6.50 -7.59 16.75
N ARG A 190 -7.55 -6.96 17.24
CA ARG A 190 -8.22 -5.86 16.54
C ARG A 190 -8.42 -4.70 17.50
N ASP A 191 -8.26 -3.50 16.98
CA ASP A 191 -8.54 -2.25 17.67
C ASP A 191 -8.88 -1.17 16.65
N LYS A 192 -9.40 -0.04 17.13
CA LYS A 192 -9.59 1.16 16.33
C LYS A 192 -8.64 2.23 16.82
N LEU A 193 -7.68 2.62 15.95
CA LEU A 193 -6.72 3.69 16.21
C LEU A 193 -7.06 4.89 15.31
N GLY A 194 -7.45 6.02 15.90
CA GLY A 194 -8.06 7.10 15.13
C GLY A 194 -9.31 6.61 14.38
N GLU A 195 -9.37 6.82 13.08
CA GLU A 195 -10.45 6.31 12.24
C GLU A 195 -10.12 4.96 11.56
N THR A 196 -8.94 4.40 11.84
CA THR A 196 -8.44 3.17 11.21
C THR A 196 -8.86 1.92 11.99
N ASP A 197 -9.47 0.96 11.32
CA ASP A 197 -9.65 -0.40 11.84
C ASP A 197 -8.33 -1.17 11.71
N VAL A 198 -7.62 -1.36 12.82
CA VAL A 198 -6.34 -2.10 12.87
C VAL A 198 -6.59 -3.57 13.18
N THR A 199 -6.00 -4.45 12.38
CA THR A 199 -5.99 -5.89 12.61
C THR A 199 -4.55 -6.40 12.57
N ILE A 200 -4.13 -7.13 13.60
CA ILE A 200 -2.83 -7.82 13.64
C ILE A 200 -3.13 -9.32 13.66
N ALA A 201 -2.64 -10.06 12.68
CA ALA A 201 -2.95 -11.45 12.48
C ALA A 201 -1.69 -12.30 12.20
N ALA A 202 -1.67 -13.49 12.78
CA ALA A 202 -0.60 -14.47 12.55
C ALA A 202 -1.16 -15.89 12.68
N PRO A 203 -0.54 -16.90 12.06
CA PRO A 203 -0.88 -18.28 12.33
C PRO A 203 -0.66 -18.62 13.82
N VAL A 204 -1.49 -19.47 14.36
CA VAL A 204 -1.34 -19.92 15.74
C VAL A 204 -0.01 -20.70 15.88
N GLY A 205 0.76 -20.39 16.92
CA GLY A 205 2.04 -21.05 17.17
C GLY A 205 3.25 -20.44 16.46
N GLN A 206 3.07 -19.41 15.61
CA GLN A 206 4.15 -18.77 14.85
C GLN A 206 4.85 -17.58 15.57
N GLY A 207 4.71 -17.47 16.87
CA GLY A 207 5.52 -16.59 17.73
C GLY A 207 5.23 -15.09 17.66
N MET A 208 4.37 -14.60 16.77
CA MET A 208 4.12 -13.17 16.60
C MET A 208 3.49 -12.52 17.84
N ARG A 209 4.14 -11.51 18.40
CA ARG A 209 3.74 -10.77 19.60
C ARG A 209 2.70 -9.68 19.28
N ARG A 210 1.48 -10.10 18.99
CA ARG A 210 0.39 -9.22 18.49
C ARG A 210 0.02 -8.10 19.44
N MET A 211 0.05 -8.32 20.78
CA MET A 211 -0.25 -7.27 21.75
C MET A 211 0.84 -6.22 21.84
N ASP A 212 2.10 -6.63 21.77
CA ASP A 212 3.24 -5.70 21.82
C ASP A 212 3.23 -4.79 20.58
N ILE A 213 2.91 -5.37 19.41
CA ILE A 213 2.73 -4.61 18.17
C ILE A 213 1.62 -3.57 18.33
N LEU A 214 0.44 -3.98 18.84
CA LEU A 214 -0.69 -3.07 19.05
C LEU A 214 -0.32 -1.95 20.03
N THR A 215 0.39 -2.29 21.11
CA THR A 215 0.87 -1.32 22.09
C THR A 215 1.78 -0.28 21.45
N LEU A 216 2.81 -0.71 20.68
CA LEU A 216 3.69 0.24 20.01
C LEU A 216 2.93 1.13 19.01
N LEU A 217 2.00 0.55 18.25
CA LEU A 217 1.15 1.34 17.35
C LEU A 217 0.35 2.39 18.08
N THR A 218 -0.24 2.04 19.24
CA THR A 218 -1.01 2.99 20.07
C THR A 218 -0.15 4.18 20.50
N PHE A 219 1.12 3.96 20.86
CA PHE A 219 2.05 5.04 21.24
C PHE A 219 2.38 5.94 20.05
N VAL A 220 2.70 5.38 18.88
CA VAL A 220 3.16 6.19 17.74
C VAL A 220 2.01 6.76 16.91
N TRP A 221 0.78 6.33 17.11
CA TRP A 221 -0.35 6.66 16.24
C TRP A 221 -0.66 8.14 16.18
N LYS A 222 -0.73 8.79 17.34
CA LYS A 222 -0.98 10.24 17.43
C LYS A 222 0.08 11.05 16.68
N GLU A 223 1.34 10.65 16.81
CA GLU A 223 2.45 11.32 16.14
C GLU A 223 2.40 11.08 14.61
N ALA A 224 2.00 9.88 14.18
CA ALA A 224 1.79 9.59 12.78
C ALA A 224 0.63 10.44 12.19
N GLN A 225 -0.49 10.58 12.90
CA GLN A 225 -1.60 11.45 12.47
C GLN A 225 -1.20 12.93 12.38
N ALA A 226 -0.29 13.40 13.22
CA ALA A 226 0.22 14.77 13.14
C ALA A 226 1.02 15.03 11.85
N VAL A 227 1.67 14.01 11.30
CA VAL A 227 2.43 14.10 10.03
C VAL A 227 1.53 13.83 8.83
N PHE A 228 0.79 12.72 8.88
CA PHE A 228 0.01 12.18 7.75
C PHE A 228 -1.48 12.53 7.92
N PRO A 229 -2.04 13.38 7.05
CA PRO A 229 -3.39 13.94 7.25
C PRO A 229 -4.54 12.97 6.97
N ARG A 230 -4.24 11.72 6.60
CA ARG A 230 -5.25 10.72 6.26
C ARG A 230 -4.95 9.41 6.96
N ASP A 231 -5.90 8.94 7.76
CA ASP A 231 -5.91 7.58 8.26
C ASP A 231 -6.36 6.63 7.15
N PRO A 232 -5.68 5.50 6.92
CA PRO A 232 -6.24 4.45 6.09
C PRO A 232 -7.52 3.91 6.75
N ALA A 233 -8.56 3.57 5.98
CA ALA A 233 -9.79 3.02 6.55
C ALA A 233 -9.54 1.69 7.30
N LYS A 234 -8.54 0.93 6.84
CA LYS A 234 -8.11 -0.32 7.45
C LYS A 234 -6.60 -0.48 7.36
N LEU A 235 -6.00 -1.07 8.40
CA LEU A 235 -4.61 -1.52 8.42
C LEU A 235 -4.56 -2.99 8.85
N LEU A 236 -3.98 -3.85 8.01
CA LEU A 236 -3.69 -5.23 8.36
C LEU A 236 -2.18 -5.42 8.54
N ILE A 237 -1.78 -5.97 9.68
CA ILE A 237 -0.41 -6.39 9.94
C ILE A 237 -0.41 -7.91 10.04
N VAL A 238 0.42 -8.54 9.22
CA VAL A 238 0.56 -9.99 9.20
C VAL A 238 1.99 -10.40 9.47
N GLY A 239 2.17 -11.59 10.02
CA GLY A 239 3.49 -12.16 10.18
C GLY A 239 3.44 -13.64 10.50
N ALA A 240 4.57 -14.29 10.27
CA ALA A 240 4.83 -15.67 10.66
C ALA A 240 6.33 -15.84 10.96
N GLY A 241 6.70 -16.93 11.62
CA GLY A 241 8.08 -17.32 11.85
C GLY A 241 8.68 -18.04 10.65
N ASP A 242 9.84 -18.66 10.85
CA ASP A 242 10.50 -19.46 9.84
C ASP A 242 9.58 -20.55 9.24
N PRO A 243 9.72 -20.82 7.97
CA PRO A 243 10.68 -20.32 7.01
C PRO A 243 10.15 -19.15 6.14
N MET A 244 9.31 -18.28 6.69
CA MET A 244 8.98 -17.05 6.00
C MET A 244 10.19 -16.11 6.00
N TRP A 245 10.34 -15.31 4.94
CA TRP A 245 11.42 -14.34 4.82
C TRP A 245 11.54 -13.42 6.06
N ARG A 246 12.76 -13.30 6.60
CA ARG A 246 13.05 -12.52 7.82
C ARG A 246 13.09 -11.01 7.61
N GLY A 247 12.19 -10.47 6.78
CA GLY A 247 12.07 -9.05 6.46
C GLY A 247 10.77 -8.41 6.94
N GLY A 248 10.52 -7.23 6.39
CA GLY A 248 9.26 -6.49 6.43
C GLY A 248 8.94 -6.00 5.03
N LEU A 249 7.66 -5.92 4.67
CA LEU A 249 7.22 -5.47 3.37
C LEU A 249 5.82 -4.88 3.44
N SER A 250 5.71 -3.60 3.13
CA SER A 250 4.43 -2.90 2.98
C SER A 250 3.72 -3.25 1.67
N ALA A 251 2.41 -3.14 1.71
CA ALA A 251 1.53 -3.31 0.57
C ALA A 251 0.24 -2.50 0.78
N THR A 252 -0.74 -2.60 -0.11
CA THR A 252 -1.99 -1.84 0.00
C THR A 252 -2.70 -2.11 1.33
N ASN A 253 -2.82 -1.07 2.17
CA ASN A 253 -3.47 -1.10 3.49
C ASN A 253 -2.97 -2.23 4.41
N SER A 254 -1.76 -2.72 4.20
CA SER A 254 -1.23 -3.86 4.94
C SER A 254 0.29 -3.91 4.89
N TYR A 255 0.90 -4.61 5.84
CA TYR A 255 2.30 -5.00 5.75
C TYR A 255 2.57 -6.33 6.46
N TYR A 256 3.62 -6.98 5.99
CA TYR A 256 4.19 -8.19 6.56
C TYR A 256 5.40 -7.83 7.41
N MET A 257 5.57 -8.55 8.51
CA MET A 257 6.77 -8.52 9.34
C MET A 257 7.03 -9.93 9.88
N HIS A 258 8.28 -10.40 9.76
CA HIS A 258 8.66 -11.67 10.35
C HIS A 258 8.48 -11.65 11.88
N ALA A 259 7.99 -12.75 12.46
CA ALA A 259 7.61 -12.84 13.87
C ALA A 259 8.77 -12.54 14.84
N ASP A 260 10.01 -12.90 14.48
CA ASP A 260 11.20 -12.73 15.31
C ASP A 260 11.84 -11.32 15.20
N ARG A 261 11.33 -10.46 14.31
CA ARG A 261 11.89 -9.11 14.24
C ARG A 261 11.57 -8.30 15.48
N PRO A 262 12.56 -7.59 16.05
CA PRO A 262 12.31 -6.69 17.17
C PRO A 262 11.41 -5.53 16.72
N LEU A 263 10.52 -5.09 17.62
CA LEU A 263 9.66 -3.93 17.37
C LEU A 263 10.46 -2.64 17.24
N VAL A 264 11.46 -2.48 18.10
CA VAL A 264 12.51 -1.47 18.03
C VAL A 264 13.84 -2.20 18.18
N SER A 265 14.72 -2.04 17.21
CA SER A 265 16.04 -2.67 17.22
C SER A 265 17.01 -1.97 18.17
N GLU A 266 18.14 -2.60 18.49
CA GLU A 266 19.15 -2.02 19.38
C GLU A 266 19.71 -0.69 18.86
N ASN A 267 19.77 -0.52 17.54
CA ASN A 267 20.16 0.73 16.89
C ASN A 267 19.04 1.79 16.84
N GLY A 268 17.90 1.58 17.55
CA GLY A 268 16.82 2.56 17.69
C GLY A 268 15.88 2.69 16.50
N THR A 269 16.02 1.85 15.46
CA THR A 269 15.12 1.84 14.32
C THR A 269 13.98 0.84 14.54
N SER A 270 12.86 1.03 13.83
CA SER A 270 11.69 0.17 13.92
C SER A 270 11.18 -0.19 12.53
N SER A 271 11.40 -1.44 12.10
CA SER A 271 10.85 -1.91 10.83
C SER A 271 9.32 -1.83 10.82
N LEU A 272 8.67 -2.03 11.97
CA LEU A 272 7.22 -1.90 12.10
C LEU A 272 6.75 -0.48 11.77
N VAL A 273 7.41 0.54 12.34
CA VAL A 273 7.05 1.94 12.08
C VAL A 273 7.48 2.38 10.68
N HIS A 274 8.59 1.86 10.17
CA HIS A 274 9.04 2.08 8.79
C HIS A 274 7.95 1.65 7.77
N GLU A 275 7.45 0.42 7.88
CA GLU A 275 6.38 -0.08 7.01
C GLU A 275 5.05 0.66 7.22
N LEU A 276 4.78 1.10 8.46
CA LEU A 276 3.63 1.94 8.76
C LEU A 276 3.68 3.26 7.97
N VAL A 277 4.84 3.90 7.90
CA VAL A 277 5.04 5.14 7.14
C VAL A 277 4.74 4.95 5.66
N HIS A 278 5.15 3.84 5.04
CA HIS A 278 4.79 3.54 3.66
C HIS A 278 3.27 3.44 3.46
N VAL A 279 2.56 2.78 4.38
CA VAL A 279 1.09 2.65 4.31
C VAL A 279 0.38 4.00 4.45
N PHE A 280 0.86 4.88 5.34
CA PHE A 280 0.28 6.20 5.55
C PHE A 280 0.61 7.18 4.43
N SER A 281 1.89 7.27 4.07
CA SER A 281 2.36 8.26 3.09
C SER A 281 1.92 7.93 1.67
N ARG A 282 1.92 6.63 1.30
CA ARG A 282 1.69 6.14 -0.06
C ARG A 282 2.59 6.80 -1.12
N ILE A 283 3.68 7.42 -0.68
CA ILE A 283 4.65 8.04 -1.59
C ILE A 283 5.35 6.93 -2.36
N GLN A 284 5.37 7.05 -3.68
CA GLN A 284 6.11 6.19 -4.59
C GLN A 284 7.16 7.01 -5.31
N SER A 285 8.34 6.46 -5.50
CA SER A 285 9.42 7.11 -6.21
C SER A 285 9.53 6.64 -7.66
N ARG A 286 10.22 7.43 -8.48
CA ARG A 286 10.65 7.12 -9.84
C ARG A 286 11.99 7.79 -10.15
N ASP A 287 12.59 7.44 -11.28
CA ASP A 287 13.79 8.09 -11.83
C ASP A 287 14.95 8.16 -10.83
N ARG A 288 15.30 6.98 -10.25
CA ARG A 288 16.41 6.84 -9.29
C ARG A 288 16.25 7.74 -8.05
N SER A 289 15.00 7.87 -7.57
CA SER A 289 14.64 8.70 -6.41
C SER A 289 14.15 7.87 -5.23
N ASP A 290 14.47 6.57 -5.19
CA ASP A 290 14.07 5.64 -4.16
C ASP A 290 14.51 6.07 -2.75
N TRP A 291 15.62 6.81 -2.67
CA TRP A 291 16.12 7.41 -1.43
C TRP A 291 15.10 8.35 -0.75
N VAL A 292 14.17 8.96 -1.53
CA VAL A 292 13.11 9.82 -0.96
C VAL A 292 12.13 8.96 -0.19
N THR A 293 11.65 7.89 -0.80
CA THR A 293 10.65 6.99 -0.21
C THR A 293 11.22 6.25 1.00
N GLU A 294 12.36 5.59 0.83
CA GLU A 294 13.01 4.83 1.89
C GLU A 294 13.62 5.72 2.99
N GLY A 295 14.19 6.87 2.58
CA GLY A 295 14.72 7.85 3.52
C GLY A 295 13.63 8.46 4.41
N LEU A 296 12.47 8.83 3.86
CA LEU A 296 11.34 9.33 4.65
C LEU A 296 10.77 8.24 5.56
N ALA A 297 10.64 7.00 5.07
CA ALA A 297 10.15 5.90 5.88
C ALA A 297 11.03 5.66 7.11
N GLU A 298 12.35 5.62 6.94
CA GLU A 298 13.29 5.41 8.04
C GLU A 298 13.44 6.67 8.94
N TYR A 299 13.41 7.87 8.35
CA TYR A 299 13.41 9.12 9.12
C TYR A 299 12.23 9.14 10.09
N TYR A 300 11.01 8.89 9.60
CA TYR A 300 9.84 8.88 10.46
C TYR A 300 9.77 7.65 11.36
N ALA A 301 10.35 6.51 10.98
CA ALA A 301 10.46 5.36 11.89
C ALA A 301 11.18 5.73 13.18
N ILE A 302 12.22 6.55 13.09
CA ILE A 302 12.99 7.04 14.24
C ILE A 302 12.24 8.21 14.92
N GLU A 303 11.80 9.18 14.13
CA GLU A 303 11.23 10.43 14.63
C GLU A 303 9.89 10.21 15.34
N LEU A 304 9.01 9.35 14.83
CA LEU A 304 7.73 9.05 15.47
C LEU A 304 7.93 8.33 16.80
N VAL A 305 8.87 7.38 16.87
CA VAL A 305 9.21 6.72 18.14
C VAL A 305 9.81 7.73 19.13
N ARG A 306 10.66 8.65 18.67
CA ARG A 306 11.23 9.73 19.50
C ARG A 306 10.15 10.69 20.01
N ARG A 307 9.27 11.18 19.13
CA ARG A 307 8.15 12.08 19.49
C ARG A 307 7.20 11.43 20.49
N ALA A 308 6.95 10.13 20.34
CA ALA A 308 6.14 9.34 21.28
C ALA A 308 6.86 9.05 22.63
N GLY A 309 8.11 9.52 22.82
CA GLY A 309 8.87 9.29 24.05
C GLY A 309 9.57 7.93 24.13
N GLY A 310 9.57 7.15 23.04
CA GLY A 310 10.20 5.83 22.99
C GLY A 310 11.73 5.85 22.80
N LEU A 311 12.32 7.02 22.51
CA LEU A 311 13.76 7.24 22.46
C LEU A 311 14.15 8.44 23.31
N SER A 312 15.10 8.25 24.24
CA SER A 312 15.74 9.36 24.94
C SER A 312 16.64 10.16 23.97
N GLU A 313 16.96 11.41 24.32
CA GLU A 313 17.85 12.23 23.49
C GLU A 313 19.25 11.58 23.36
N GLU A 314 19.76 11.00 24.41
CA GLU A 314 21.06 10.28 24.41
C GLU A 314 21.00 9.10 23.41
N ARG A 315 19.91 8.31 23.43
CA ARG A 315 19.74 7.19 22.53
C ARG A 315 19.59 7.66 21.08
N TYR A 316 18.86 8.72 20.85
CA TYR A 316 18.71 9.34 19.52
C TYR A 316 20.04 9.81 18.95
N GLN A 317 20.91 10.43 19.76
CA GLN A 317 22.24 10.83 19.31
C GLN A 317 23.11 9.61 18.93
N LYS A 318 23.07 8.52 19.73
CA LYS A 318 23.79 7.28 19.40
C LYS A 318 23.30 6.67 18.07
N VAL A 319 21.99 6.67 17.83
CA VAL A 319 21.42 6.24 16.54
C VAL A 319 21.99 7.07 15.39
N ARG A 320 22.03 8.39 15.57
CA ARG A 320 22.56 9.31 14.57
C ARG A 320 24.05 9.09 14.30
N GLU A 321 24.85 8.89 15.31
CA GLU A 321 26.30 8.58 15.21
C GLU A 321 26.51 7.27 14.43
N GLN A 322 25.77 6.21 14.74
CA GLN A 322 25.83 4.94 14.02
C GLN A 322 25.48 5.11 12.53
N MET A 323 24.46 5.93 12.21
CA MET A 323 24.09 6.23 10.82
C MET A 323 25.19 7.00 10.10
N VAL A 324 25.87 7.95 10.76
CA VAL A 324 27.02 8.68 10.21
C VAL A 324 28.12 7.68 9.84
N ASP A 325 28.48 6.79 10.76
CA ASP A 325 29.53 5.81 10.52
C ASP A 325 29.19 4.83 9.41
N TRP A 326 27.96 4.30 9.44
CA TRP A 326 27.51 3.32 8.46
C TRP A 326 27.39 3.90 7.05
N SER A 327 27.02 5.16 6.92
CA SER A 327 26.81 5.83 5.63
C SER A 327 28.05 6.48 5.02
N LYS A 328 29.22 6.44 5.69
CA LYS A 328 30.48 7.02 5.18
C LYS A 328 30.85 6.65 3.74
N PRO A 329 30.67 5.39 3.28
CA PRO A 329 31.02 5.01 1.92
C PRO A 329 30.05 5.52 0.83
N VAL A 330 28.88 6.07 1.21
CA VAL A 330 27.85 6.50 0.26
C VAL A 330 28.25 7.81 -0.42
N LYS A 331 28.42 7.75 -1.76
CA LYS A 331 28.81 8.90 -2.59
C LYS A 331 27.64 9.52 -3.36
N SER A 332 26.53 8.78 -3.54
CA SER A 332 25.32 9.25 -4.22
C SER A 332 24.10 8.58 -3.65
N LEU A 333 22.99 9.30 -3.57
CA LEU A 333 21.67 8.79 -3.23
C LEU A 333 20.86 8.37 -4.48
N ARG A 334 21.36 8.68 -5.67
CA ARG A 334 20.71 8.46 -6.98
C ARG A 334 20.89 7.02 -7.46
N GLY A 335 20.54 6.04 -6.64
CA GLY A 335 20.53 4.61 -7.01
C GLY A 335 19.19 4.13 -7.55
N SER A 336 19.16 2.90 -8.07
CA SER A 336 17.92 2.20 -8.47
C SER A 336 17.12 1.71 -7.25
N SER A 337 17.78 1.52 -6.12
CA SER A 337 17.19 1.17 -4.83
C SER A 337 17.97 1.83 -3.70
N ALA A 338 17.29 2.20 -2.62
CA ALA A 338 17.88 2.69 -1.40
C ALA A 338 17.71 1.66 -0.28
N SER A 339 18.82 1.19 0.26
CA SER A 339 18.81 0.25 1.40
C SER A 339 20.09 0.41 2.21
N GLY A 340 20.05 0.03 3.48
CA GLY A 340 21.22 0.01 4.34
C GLY A 340 21.92 1.37 4.43
N PRO A 341 23.22 1.46 4.06
CA PRO A 341 24.00 2.71 4.15
C PRO A 341 23.38 3.87 3.35
N VAL A 342 22.73 3.59 2.19
CA VAL A 342 22.09 4.63 1.37
C VAL A 342 20.88 5.22 2.10
N THR A 343 20.05 4.39 2.71
CA THR A 343 18.92 4.85 3.55
C THR A 343 19.41 5.65 4.75
N ALA A 344 20.45 5.18 5.45
CA ALA A 344 21.05 5.90 6.56
C ALA A 344 21.56 7.30 6.13
N ARG A 345 22.20 7.38 4.95
CA ARG A 345 22.67 8.67 4.39
C ARG A 345 21.50 9.60 4.05
N ALA A 346 20.42 9.05 3.51
CA ALA A 346 19.19 9.80 3.22
C ALA A 346 18.57 10.36 4.52
N VAL A 347 18.47 9.57 5.59
CA VAL A 347 17.98 10.04 6.91
C VAL A 347 18.79 11.22 7.42
N LEU A 348 20.12 11.17 7.35
CA LEU A 348 20.98 12.28 7.77
C LEU A 348 20.72 13.55 6.96
N LEU A 349 20.58 13.43 5.63
CA LEU A 349 20.23 14.55 4.76
C LEU A 349 18.87 15.15 5.15
N LEU A 350 17.86 14.31 5.41
CA LEU A 350 16.54 14.73 5.82
C LEU A 350 16.52 15.41 7.19
N GLN A 351 17.32 14.94 8.15
CA GLN A 351 17.50 15.59 9.45
C GLN A 351 18.15 16.98 9.31
N GLU A 352 19.11 17.13 8.40
CA GLU A 352 19.73 18.42 8.10
C GLU A 352 18.75 19.37 7.40
N LEU A 353 17.98 18.85 6.47
CA LEU A 353 16.92 19.60 5.78
C LEU A 353 15.81 20.08 6.74
N ASP A 354 15.34 19.22 7.64
CA ASP A 354 14.33 19.60 8.65
C ASP A 354 14.85 20.76 9.53
N ARG A 355 16.13 20.71 9.96
CA ARG A 355 16.75 21.80 10.70
C ARG A 355 16.84 23.08 9.87
N GLU A 356 17.21 23.00 8.59
CA GLU A 356 17.28 24.17 7.69
C GLU A 356 15.89 24.81 7.51
N ILE A 357 14.85 23.99 7.25
CA ILE A 357 13.46 24.47 7.12
C ILE A 357 13.02 25.19 8.38
N ARG A 358 13.16 24.55 9.54
CA ARG A 358 12.79 25.14 10.85
C ARG A 358 13.53 26.44 11.13
N GLN A 359 14.81 26.51 10.81
CA GLN A 359 15.60 27.73 11.01
C GLN A 359 15.15 28.87 10.11
N LYS A 360 14.91 28.60 8.82
CA LYS A 360 14.46 29.62 7.86
C LYS A 360 13.05 30.13 8.14
N THR A 361 12.19 29.30 8.69
CA THR A 361 10.78 29.65 8.96
C THR A 361 10.51 30.02 10.42
N LYS A 362 11.54 30.08 11.29
CA LYS A 362 11.40 30.34 12.74
C LYS A 362 10.65 31.62 13.09
N GLY A 363 10.71 32.64 12.25
CA GLY A 363 10.05 33.94 12.47
C GLY A 363 8.70 34.09 11.74
N SER A 364 8.24 33.09 11.04
CA SER A 364 6.96 33.11 10.35
C SER A 364 5.79 32.86 11.31
N THR A 365 4.58 33.30 10.93
CA THR A 365 3.33 33.00 11.67
C THR A 365 3.06 31.51 11.76
N GLU A 366 3.57 30.73 10.80
CA GLU A 366 3.45 29.27 10.77
C GLU A 366 4.84 28.64 10.52
N PRO A 367 5.59 28.31 11.56
CA PRO A 367 6.87 27.61 11.40
C PRO A 367 6.67 26.27 10.68
N ARG A 368 7.50 26.00 9.69
CA ARG A 368 7.44 24.80 8.83
C ARG A 368 8.49 23.76 9.23
N SER A 369 8.29 22.55 8.77
CA SER A 369 9.17 21.41 9.01
C SER A 369 9.17 20.45 7.82
N LEU A 370 9.91 19.35 7.92
CA LEU A 370 9.87 18.26 6.96
C LEU A 370 8.46 17.63 6.85
N ASP A 371 7.64 17.73 7.89
CA ASP A 371 6.26 17.24 7.86
C ASP A 371 5.44 17.94 6.75
N ASP A 372 5.68 19.27 6.53
CA ASP A 372 5.01 20.03 5.47
C ASP A 372 5.48 19.60 4.07
N VAL A 373 6.76 19.31 3.91
CA VAL A 373 7.31 18.74 2.67
C VAL A 373 6.66 17.40 2.38
N THR A 374 6.61 16.52 3.37
CA THR A 374 5.99 15.20 3.24
C THR A 374 4.52 15.28 2.84
N ARG A 375 3.74 16.18 3.45
CA ARG A 375 2.35 16.44 3.04
C ARG A 375 2.24 16.94 1.59
N GLY A 376 3.21 17.73 1.14
CA GLY A 376 3.31 18.18 -0.26
C GLY A 376 3.53 17.00 -1.22
N LEU A 377 4.47 16.13 -0.89
CA LEU A 377 4.81 14.93 -1.67
C LEU A 377 3.64 13.94 -1.78
N MET A 378 2.85 13.78 -0.71
CA MET A 378 1.69 12.88 -0.69
C MET A 378 0.57 13.26 -1.68
N ARG A 379 0.65 14.42 -2.32
CA ARG A 379 -0.29 14.88 -3.36
C ARG A 379 0.11 14.43 -4.76
N LEU A 380 1.32 13.88 -4.90
CA LEU A 380 1.87 13.41 -6.17
C LEU A 380 1.65 11.89 -6.31
N ASP A 381 1.40 11.43 -7.55
CA ASP A 381 1.31 10.01 -7.85
C ASP A 381 2.66 9.31 -7.69
N LYS A 382 3.73 9.97 -8.15
CA LYS A 382 5.12 9.50 -8.03
C LYS A 382 6.05 10.69 -7.85
N VAL A 383 7.10 10.49 -7.07
CA VAL A 383 8.05 11.54 -6.67
C VAL A 383 9.41 11.31 -7.33
N THR A 384 9.97 12.36 -7.87
CA THR A 384 11.37 12.45 -8.30
C THR A 384 12.20 13.28 -7.32
N THR A 385 13.52 13.15 -7.37
CA THR A 385 14.43 14.04 -6.61
C THR A 385 14.19 15.52 -6.93
N LYS A 386 13.87 15.83 -8.20
CA LYS A 386 13.56 17.21 -8.62
C LYS A 386 12.32 17.75 -7.92
N GLU A 387 11.22 17.01 -7.96
CA GLU A 387 9.95 17.39 -7.28
C GLU A 387 10.14 17.50 -5.76
N PHE A 388 10.95 16.61 -5.17
CA PHE A 388 11.31 16.69 -3.75
C PHE A 388 12.03 18.02 -3.43
N ILE A 389 13.03 18.42 -4.24
CA ILE A 389 13.76 19.69 -4.07
C ILE A 389 12.79 20.86 -4.22
N GLU A 390 12.00 20.93 -5.29
CA GLU A 390 11.04 22.00 -5.57
C GLU A 390 10.04 22.19 -4.42
N ILE A 391 9.45 21.10 -3.91
CA ILE A 391 8.51 21.18 -2.78
C ILE A 391 9.21 21.65 -1.52
N SER A 392 10.42 21.15 -1.24
CA SER A 392 11.20 21.53 -0.05
C SER A 392 11.54 23.02 -0.07
N GLU A 393 11.99 23.55 -1.21
CA GLU A 393 12.33 24.96 -1.38
C GLU A 393 11.10 25.87 -1.31
N ASN A 394 9.96 25.42 -1.85
CA ASN A 394 8.68 26.12 -1.72
C ASN A 394 8.24 26.20 -0.24
N VAL A 395 8.34 25.10 0.51
CA VAL A 395 7.98 25.06 1.94
C VAL A 395 8.84 26.02 2.76
N MET A 396 10.14 26.13 2.49
CA MET A 396 11.05 26.98 3.24
C MET A 396 11.16 28.43 2.70
N GLY A 397 10.55 28.72 1.54
CA GLY A 397 10.54 30.04 0.93
C GLY A 397 11.86 30.45 0.28
N GLY A 398 12.65 29.50 -0.23
CA GLY A 398 13.89 29.79 -0.95
C GLY A 398 14.81 28.57 -1.09
N ALA A 399 15.89 28.74 -1.86
CA ALA A 399 16.83 27.68 -2.19
C ALA A 399 17.46 27.01 -0.96
N SER A 400 17.59 25.68 -1.00
CA SER A 400 18.18 24.89 0.08
C SER A 400 19.68 24.73 -0.09
N LYS A 401 20.46 25.02 0.96
CA LYS A 401 21.89 24.72 1.01
C LYS A 401 22.13 23.20 1.19
N VAL A 402 21.26 22.53 1.93
CA VAL A 402 21.36 21.09 2.19
C VAL A 402 21.10 20.30 0.92
N LEU A 403 20.15 20.71 0.08
CA LEU A 403 19.78 20.02 -1.15
C LEU A 403 20.71 20.35 -2.34
N ASP A 404 21.53 21.41 -2.26
CA ASP A 404 22.63 21.62 -3.21
C ASP A 404 23.83 20.70 -2.91
N SER A 405 23.54 19.42 -2.77
CA SER A 405 24.50 18.38 -2.41
C SER A 405 24.96 17.58 -3.62
N LYS A 406 26.26 17.22 -3.63
CA LYS A 406 26.81 16.25 -4.58
C LYS A 406 26.14 14.87 -4.50
N LEU A 407 25.52 14.55 -3.37
CA LEU A 407 24.79 13.29 -3.18
C LEU A 407 23.54 13.18 -4.07
N LEU A 408 22.99 14.30 -4.55
CA LEU A 408 21.76 14.37 -5.35
C LEU A 408 22.02 14.62 -6.84
N LYS A 409 23.29 14.78 -7.23
CA LYS A 409 23.73 15.04 -8.61
C LYS A 409 24.07 13.78 -9.37
#